data_99190beffa74773dc019b3f7eb649b94
#
_entry.id   99190beffa74773dc019b3f7eb649b94
#
_cell.length_a   1.000
_cell.length_b   1.000
_cell.length_c   1.000
_cell.angle_alpha   90.00
_cell.angle_beta   90.00
_cell.angle_gamma   90.00
#
_symmetry.space_group_name_H-M   'P 1'
#
loop_
_entity.id
_entity.type
_entity.pdbx_description
1 polymer ?
#
loop_
_entity_poly.entity_id
_entity_poly.type
_entity_poly.pdbx_seq_one_letter_code
_entity_poly.pdbx_strand_id
1 'polypeptide(L)'
;MATRISCLCNRASQTVSLDWSPESTMRKPSVLAFCHCTTCRRTTGLLCTSYVPLKRGTQSALNLNGLIEYVESTAASRWFCETCGAHVFLQLKRDEEHGEKFMVARGTIADTKPQTESITHISLDSTVDGSIFVSPVPAAGVLQSGIERSTCFTGTTCTVPVYTTNPTRDHISGDDLQNSSTPPNKTLAASCQCEGVKFFITPPDHTSRLTSSPWPDILVPYHSSTSTSPSALGANPNDVKWWVCSNGTKYLAGLCACNSCRLASGFPIQSWAFVSRSNIFKTSDGSNLTYDDLGTLKRYKSSPLGVYREFCGVCGATVFWHCDDRSGVVDVSVGLLGAETGVRAEDWLHWELGRISFEEDAVDRGMVRCLKEGFSGVGAR
;
A
#
# COMPACT_ATOMS: atom_id res chain seq x y z
N MET A 1 -4.93 -8.17 -26.59
CA MET A 1 -5.27 -6.78 -26.99
C MET A 1 -4.10 -5.88 -26.62
N ALA A 2 -3.81 -4.88 -27.47
CA ALA A 2 -2.81 -3.85 -27.14
C ALA A 2 -3.37 -2.94 -26.04
N THR A 3 -2.59 -2.72 -25.00
CA THR A 3 -3.01 -1.97 -23.80
C THR A 3 -1.93 -0.94 -23.46
N ARG A 4 -2.35 0.29 -23.18
CA ARG A 4 -1.43 1.34 -22.73
C ARG A 4 -1.13 1.16 -21.24
N ILE A 5 0.15 1.24 -20.89
CA ILE A 5 0.64 1.33 -19.51
C ILE A 5 1.34 2.66 -19.29
N SER A 6 1.37 3.13 -18.04
CA SER A 6 2.04 4.36 -17.65
C SER A 6 2.38 4.36 -16.17
N CYS A 7 3.46 5.04 -15.80
CA CYS A 7 3.75 5.46 -14.44
C CYS A 7 3.32 6.92 -14.20
N LEU A 8 3.40 7.41 -12.97
CA LEU A 8 2.94 8.76 -12.62
C LEU A 8 3.64 9.88 -13.39
N CYS A 9 4.95 9.76 -13.66
CA CYS A 9 5.70 10.76 -14.43
C CYS A 9 5.65 10.56 -15.96
N ASN A 10 4.91 9.56 -16.45
CA ASN A 10 4.78 9.15 -17.85
C ASN A 10 6.04 8.60 -18.54
N ARG A 11 7.21 8.56 -17.92
CA ARG A 11 8.44 8.04 -18.55
C ARG A 11 8.36 6.58 -18.96
N ALA A 12 7.61 5.76 -18.23
CA ALA A 12 7.38 4.35 -18.55
C ALA A 12 6.20 4.10 -19.49
N SER A 13 5.66 5.17 -20.13
CA SER A 13 4.47 5.04 -20.99
C SER A 13 4.79 4.30 -22.27
N GLN A 14 4.09 3.19 -22.51
CA GLN A 14 4.21 2.40 -23.72
C GLN A 14 2.95 1.57 -23.94
N THR A 15 2.84 0.96 -25.13
CA THR A 15 1.76 0.00 -25.46
C THR A 15 2.31 -1.41 -25.38
N VAL A 16 1.63 -2.27 -24.63
CA VAL A 16 2.01 -3.67 -24.43
C VAL A 16 0.86 -4.61 -24.79
N SER A 17 1.17 -5.86 -25.10
CA SER A 17 0.17 -6.91 -25.30
C SER A 17 0.09 -7.79 -24.05
N LEU A 18 -1.05 -7.72 -23.35
CA LEU A 18 -1.29 -8.51 -22.14
C LEU A 18 -1.89 -9.87 -22.50
N ASP A 19 -1.53 -10.86 -21.70
CA ASP A 19 -2.11 -12.20 -21.78
C ASP A 19 -3.15 -12.37 -20.66
N TRP A 20 -4.41 -12.32 -21.06
CA TRP A 20 -5.55 -12.53 -20.19
C TRP A 20 -6.12 -13.95 -20.27
N SER A 21 -5.41 -14.88 -20.93
CA SER A 21 -5.88 -16.27 -21.06
C SER A 21 -5.92 -16.95 -19.69
N PRO A 22 -6.93 -17.80 -19.41
CA PRO A 22 -6.98 -18.59 -18.19
C PRO A 22 -5.75 -19.48 -17.99
N GLU A 23 -5.16 -19.99 -19.06
CA GLU A 23 -3.96 -20.82 -19.02
C GLU A 23 -2.73 -20.04 -18.56
N SER A 24 -2.62 -18.76 -18.93
CA SER A 24 -1.49 -17.89 -18.56
C SER A 24 -1.62 -17.31 -17.16
N THR A 25 -2.83 -16.93 -16.77
CA THR A 25 -3.12 -16.35 -15.46
C THR A 25 -3.48 -17.41 -14.43
N MET A 26 -3.74 -18.66 -14.85
CA MET A 26 -4.37 -19.74 -14.07
C MET A 26 -5.76 -19.35 -13.50
N ARG A 27 -6.38 -18.30 -14.06
CA ARG A 27 -7.63 -17.70 -13.54
C ARG A 27 -8.37 -16.95 -14.63
N LYS A 28 -9.65 -16.67 -14.39
CA LYS A 28 -10.45 -15.80 -15.26
C LYS A 28 -9.90 -14.38 -15.26
N PRO A 29 -9.99 -13.61 -16.35
CA PRO A 29 -9.51 -12.24 -16.45
C PRO A 29 -10.09 -11.27 -15.41
N SER A 30 -11.31 -11.55 -14.91
CA SER A 30 -11.98 -10.77 -13.86
C SER A 30 -11.53 -11.11 -12.44
N VAL A 31 -10.60 -12.07 -12.27
CA VAL A 31 -10.02 -12.43 -10.97
C VAL A 31 -8.72 -11.65 -10.74
N LEU A 32 -8.70 -10.81 -9.72
CA LEU A 32 -7.52 -10.06 -9.30
C LEU A 32 -6.72 -10.89 -8.29
N ALA A 33 -5.46 -11.16 -8.60
CA ALA A 33 -4.57 -11.87 -7.68
C ALA A 33 -3.71 -10.88 -6.88
N PHE A 34 -3.76 -10.94 -5.55
CA PHE A 34 -2.89 -10.23 -4.63
C PHE A 34 -1.85 -11.15 -4.00
N CYS A 35 -0.57 -10.86 -4.22
CA CYS A 35 0.55 -11.55 -3.56
C CYS A 35 0.95 -10.80 -2.30
N HIS A 36 0.97 -11.49 -1.15
CA HIS A 36 1.26 -10.95 0.18
C HIS A 36 2.64 -11.34 0.73
N CYS A 37 3.49 -12.02 -0.07
CA CYS A 37 4.79 -12.47 0.43
C CYS A 37 5.65 -11.29 0.91
N THR A 38 6.52 -11.55 1.89
CA THR A 38 7.40 -10.52 2.50
C THR A 38 8.24 -9.79 1.47
N THR A 39 8.78 -10.51 0.48
CA THR A 39 9.58 -9.90 -0.60
C THR A 39 8.76 -8.90 -1.41
N CYS A 40 7.54 -9.27 -1.86
CA CYS A 40 6.66 -8.35 -2.57
C CYS A 40 6.36 -7.10 -1.75
N ARG A 41 6.00 -7.26 -0.48
CA ARG A 41 5.67 -6.14 0.41
C ARG A 41 6.85 -5.20 0.61
N ARG A 42 8.02 -5.73 0.97
CA ARG A 42 9.20 -4.91 1.24
C ARG A 42 9.84 -4.30 0.00
N THR A 43 9.75 -4.98 -1.16
CA THR A 43 10.27 -4.41 -2.42
C THR A 43 9.40 -3.26 -2.92
N THR A 44 8.09 -3.27 -2.62
CA THR A 44 7.17 -2.26 -3.14
C THR A 44 6.68 -1.24 -2.11
N GLY A 45 6.79 -1.56 -0.82
CA GLY A 45 6.23 -0.77 0.27
C GLY A 45 4.73 -0.99 0.50
N LEU A 46 4.09 -1.90 -0.25
CA LEU A 46 2.65 -2.17 -0.19
C LEU A 46 2.35 -3.46 0.59
N LEU A 47 1.12 -3.60 1.06
CA LEU A 47 0.65 -4.84 1.70
C LEU A 47 0.45 -5.99 0.71
N CYS A 48 0.28 -5.69 -0.56
CA CYS A 48 0.16 -6.70 -1.61
C CYS A 48 0.55 -6.14 -2.97
N THR A 49 0.88 -7.04 -3.89
CA THR A 49 1.18 -6.71 -5.29
C THR A 49 0.30 -7.50 -6.23
N SER A 50 0.08 -6.97 -7.44
CA SER A 50 -0.66 -7.64 -8.48
C SER A 50 -0.03 -7.40 -9.85
N TYR A 51 0.14 -8.46 -10.62
CA TYR A 51 0.76 -8.42 -11.94
C TYR A 51 -0.09 -9.15 -12.97
N VAL A 52 0.01 -8.74 -14.23
CA VAL A 52 -0.62 -9.37 -15.39
C VAL A 52 0.47 -9.83 -16.35
N PRO A 53 0.46 -11.08 -16.82
CA PRO A 53 1.46 -11.57 -17.77
C PRO A 53 1.43 -10.80 -19.09
N LEU A 54 2.61 -10.58 -19.69
CA LEU A 54 2.73 -10.20 -21.08
C LEU A 54 2.46 -11.40 -21.99
N LYS A 55 1.88 -11.15 -23.16
CA LYS A 55 1.73 -12.16 -24.20
C LYS A 55 3.12 -12.67 -24.63
N ARG A 56 3.28 -13.98 -24.72
CA ARG A 56 4.54 -14.60 -25.16
C ARG A 56 5.01 -14.02 -26.50
N GLY A 57 6.33 -13.85 -26.66
CA GLY A 57 6.95 -13.32 -27.87
C GLY A 57 6.84 -11.79 -28.04
N THR A 58 6.26 -11.05 -27.10
CA THR A 58 6.18 -9.57 -27.18
C THR A 58 7.20 -8.87 -26.29
N GLN A 59 7.95 -9.59 -25.47
CA GLN A 59 8.94 -9.02 -24.53
C GLN A 59 10.08 -8.26 -25.21
N SER A 60 10.50 -8.66 -26.40
CA SER A 60 11.55 -7.98 -27.17
C SER A 60 11.16 -6.57 -27.64
N ALA A 61 9.87 -6.26 -27.65
CA ALA A 61 9.36 -4.94 -27.98
C ALA A 61 9.22 -4.00 -26.78
N LEU A 62 9.62 -4.44 -25.55
CA LEU A 62 9.55 -3.60 -24.37
C LEU A 62 10.58 -2.48 -24.41
N ASN A 63 10.13 -1.26 -24.11
CA ASN A 63 11.02 -0.14 -23.85
C ASN A 63 11.34 -0.11 -22.35
N LEU A 64 12.58 -0.44 -22.00
CA LEU A 64 13.10 -0.41 -20.62
C LEU A 64 13.88 0.88 -20.31
N ASN A 65 13.98 1.82 -21.24
CA ASN A 65 14.68 3.09 -21.02
C ASN A 65 14.03 3.91 -19.91
N GLY A 66 14.83 4.42 -18.97
CA GLY A 66 14.35 5.16 -17.81
C GLY A 66 13.75 4.26 -16.70
N LEU A 67 13.95 2.95 -16.81
CA LEU A 67 13.66 1.98 -15.76
C LEU A 67 14.97 1.45 -15.16
N ILE A 68 14.96 1.22 -13.87
CA ILE A 68 16.04 0.56 -13.12
C ILE A 68 15.64 -0.89 -12.89
N GLU A 69 16.56 -1.81 -13.17
CA GLU A 69 16.43 -3.21 -12.78
C GLU A 69 16.89 -3.39 -11.34
N TYR A 70 16.03 -3.96 -10.52
CA TYR A 70 16.38 -4.50 -9.21
C TYR A 70 16.37 -6.03 -9.28
N VAL A 71 17.54 -6.65 -9.20
CA VAL A 71 17.70 -8.10 -9.17
C VAL A 71 17.30 -8.60 -7.77
N GLU A 72 16.09 -9.16 -7.67
CA GLU A 72 15.53 -9.66 -6.40
C GLU A 72 16.15 -11.01 -6.03
N SER A 73 16.38 -11.86 -7.03
CA SER A 73 17.01 -13.17 -6.88
C SER A 73 17.55 -13.66 -8.24
N THR A 74 18.17 -14.84 -8.26
CA THR A 74 18.55 -15.49 -9.51
C THR A 74 17.34 -15.79 -10.41
N ALA A 75 16.14 -15.91 -9.83
CA ALA A 75 14.90 -16.26 -10.54
C ALA A 75 14.00 -15.05 -10.85
N ALA A 76 14.26 -13.85 -10.31
CA ALA A 76 13.37 -12.71 -10.46
C ALA A 76 14.10 -11.37 -10.45
N SER A 77 13.66 -10.47 -11.34
CA SER A 77 14.05 -9.05 -11.36
C SER A 77 12.81 -8.18 -11.43
N ARG A 78 12.87 -7.00 -10.82
CA ARG A 78 11.82 -5.98 -10.89
C ARG A 78 12.34 -4.75 -11.59
N TRP A 79 11.49 -4.15 -12.40
CA TRP A 79 11.81 -2.95 -13.15
C TRP A 79 10.92 -1.82 -12.67
N PHE A 80 11.52 -0.74 -12.18
CA PHE A 80 10.80 0.43 -11.68
C PHE A 80 11.31 1.72 -12.33
N CYS A 81 10.46 2.73 -12.40
CA CYS A 81 10.79 4.03 -13.00
C CYS A 81 11.84 4.76 -12.16
N GLU A 82 12.98 5.16 -12.77
CA GLU A 82 14.07 5.88 -12.12
C GLU A 82 13.65 7.24 -11.54
N THR A 83 12.58 7.85 -12.11
CA THR A 83 12.11 9.19 -11.77
C THR A 83 11.08 9.21 -10.67
N CYS A 84 10.06 8.33 -10.73
CA CYS A 84 8.93 8.36 -9.78
C CYS A 84 8.78 7.11 -8.91
N GLY A 85 9.69 6.12 -9.05
CA GLY A 85 9.71 4.92 -8.23
C GLY A 85 8.67 3.86 -8.60
N ALA A 86 7.76 4.15 -9.53
CA ALA A 86 6.68 3.24 -9.90
C ALA A 86 7.21 1.90 -10.42
N HIS A 87 6.79 0.79 -9.81
CA HIS A 87 7.04 -0.54 -10.36
C HIS A 87 6.27 -0.72 -11.67
N VAL A 88 6.94 -1.25 -12.70
CA VAL A 88 6.36 -1.41 -14.04
C VAL A 88 6.33 -2.87 -14.46
N PHE A 89 7.45 -3.58 -14.33
CA PHE A 89 7.56 -4.98 -14.72
C PHE A 89 8.13 -5.85 -13.60
N LEU A 90 7.69 -7.10 -13.58
CA LEU A 90 8.33 -8.23 -12.92
C LEU A 90 8.81 -9.19 -14.01
N GLN A 91 10.09 -9.49 -14.05
CA GLN A 91 10.71 -10.47 -14.92
C GLN A 91 10.97 -11.73 -14.10
N LEU A 92 10.38 -12.84 -14.50
CA LEU A 92 10.67 -14.16 -13.96
C LEU A 92 11.63 -14.86 -14.90
N LYS A 93 12.84 -15.16 -14.43
CA LYS A 93 13.86 -15.91 -15.12
C LYS A 93 13.55 -17.39 -14.90
N ARG A 94 13.14 -18.09 -15.95
CA ARG A 94 12.86 -19.52 -15.92
C ARG A 94 14.06 -20.29 -16.47
N ASP A 95 13.96 -21.61 -16.42
CA ASP A 95 14.91 -22.49 -17.05
C ASP A 95 14.93 -22.33 -18.60
N GLU A 96 15.89 -22.96 -19.24
CA GLU A 96 16.07 -22.88 -20.70
C GLU A 96 14.83 -23.37 -21.46
N GLU A 97 14.05 -24.30 -20.91
CA GLU A 97 12.86 -24.87 -21.53
C GLU A 97 11.67 -23.89 -21.52
N HIS A 98 11.51 -23.09 -20.49
CA HIS A 98 10.33 -22.23 -20.32
C HIS A 98 10.59 -20.75 -20.65
N GLY A 99 11.84 -20.34 -20.81
CA GLY A 99 12.26 -18.97 -21.14
C GLY A 99 11.89 -17.93 -20.09
N GLU A 100 12.13 -16.66 -20.41
CA GLU A 100 11.78 -15.52 -19.54
C GLU A 100 10.31 -15.15 -19.65
N LYS A 101 9.69 -14.80 -18.52
CA LYS A 101 8.32 -14.30 -18.46
C LYS A 101 8.28 -12.91 -17.85
N PHE A 102 7.82 -11.92 -18.62
CA PHE A 102 7.53 -10.59 -18.11
C PHE A 102 6.07 -10.47 -17.69
N MET A 103 5.86 -9.75 -16.60
CA MET A 103 4.55 -9.42 -16.06
C MET A 103 4.47 -7.90 -15.81
N VAL A 104 3.33 -7.31 -16.12
CA VAL A 104 3.07 -5.87 -15.95
C VAL A 104 2.44 -5.62 -14.58
N ALA A 105 2.94 -4.64 -13.85
CA ALA A 105 2.33 -4.18 -12.60
C ALA A 105 0.93 -3.62 -12.89
N ARG A 106 -0.11 -4.20 -12.28
CA ARG A 106 -1.51 -3.96 -12.65
C ARG A 106 -1.93 -2.50 -12.50
N GLY A 107 -1.35 -1.76 -11.56
CA GLY A 107 -1.63 -0.34 -11.35
C GLY A 107 -1.15 0.56 -12.48
N THR A 108 -0.23 0.13 -13.33
CA THR A 108 0.24 0.92 -14.49
C THR A 108 -0.70 0.82 -15.70
N ILE A 109 -1.62 -0.14 -15.71
CA ILE A 109 -2.54 -0.40 -16.82
C ILE A 109 -3.61 0.69 -16.86
N ALA A 110 -3.75 1.36 -18.02
CA ALA A 110 -4.64 2.50 -18.17
C ALA A 110 -6.14 2.11 -18.20
N ASP A 111 -6.45 0.92 -18.76
CA ASP A 111 -7.82 0.41 -18.85
C ASP A 111 -7.90 -0.96 -18.18
N THR A 112 -8.71 -1.06 -17.13
CA THR A 112 -8.91 -2.29 -16.36
C THR A 112 -10.19 -3.01 -16.79
N LYS A 113 -10.33 -3.31 -18.07
CA LYS A 113 -11.41 -4.16 -18.56
C LYS A 113 -10.88 -5.58 -18.78
N PRO A 114 -11.59 -6.62 -18.29
CA PRO A 114 -12.80 -6.54 -17.45
C PRO A 114 -12.51 -5.98 -16.05
N GLN A 115 -13.53 -5.37 -15.44
CA GLN A 115 -13.49 -4.97 -14.02
C GLN A 115 -13.33 -6.21 -13.14
N THR A 116 -12.71 -6.04 -11.97
CA THR A 116 -12.55 -7.13 -10.99
C THR A 116 -13.91 -7.59 -10.45
N GLU A 117 -14.16 -8.89 -10.53
CA GLU A 117 -15.34 -9.57 -9.97
C GLU A 117 -15.00 -10.30 -8.68
N SER A 118 -13.76 -10.79 -8.55
CA SER A 118 -13.28 -11.47 -7.35
C SER A 118 -11.79 -11.22 -7.12
N ILE A 119 -11.37 -11.39 -5.86
CA ILE A 119 -9.97 -11.23 -5.46
C ILE A 119 -9.48 -12.56 -4.89
N THR A 120 -8.31 -12.98 -5.33
CA THR A 120 -7.59 -14.12 -4.76
C THR A 120 -6.33 -13.65 -4.06
N HIS A 121 -6.08 -14.22 -2.89
CA HIS A 121 -4.92 -13.90 -2.07
C HIS A 121 -3.90 -15.04 -2.13
N ILE A 122 -2.63 -14.70 -2.38
CA ILE A 122 -1.50 -15.62 -2.51
C ILE A 122 -0.48 -15.31 -1.42
N SER A 123 0.17 -16.35 -0.86
CA SER A 123 1.22 -16.22 0.17
C SER A 123 0.74 -15.51 1.45
N LEU A 124 -0.46 -15.82 1.91
CA LEU A 124 -1.02 -15.28 3.16
C LEU A 124 -0.26 -15.78 4.40
N ASP A 125 0.35 -16.96 4.32
CA ASP A 125 1.23 -17.53 5.34
C ASP A 125 2.40 -16.61 5.72
N SER A 126 2.82 -15.75 4.79
CA SER A 126 3.89 -14.75 5.02
C SER A 126 3.43 -13.52 5.82
N THR A 127 2.18 -13.44 6.25
CA THR A 127 1.61 -12.24 6.88
C THR A 127 1.43 -12.34 8.38
N VAL A 128 1.51 -13.54 8.97
CA VAL A 128 1.21 -13.87 10.37
C VAL A 128 -0.26 -13.68 10.72
N ASP A 129 -0.86 -12.53 10.38
CA ASP A 129 -2.22 -12.10 10.73
C ASP A 129 -3.25 -12.23 9.58
N GLY A 130 -2.85 -12.76 8.43
CA GLY A 130 -3.71 -12.95 7.25
C GLY A 130 -3.92 -11.70 6.40
N SER A 131 -3.26 -10.59 6.70
CA SER A 131 -3.40 -9.30 6.01
C SER A 131 -4.77 -8.62 6.19
N ILE A 132 -4.84 -7.31 5.93
CA ILE A 132 -6.06 -6.49 6.06
C ILE A 132 -7.16 -6.89 5.07
N PHE A 133 -6.78 -7.54 3.95
CA PHE A 133 -7.69 -7.87 2.86
C PHE A 133 -8.45 -9.18 3.07
N VAL A 134 -8.12 -9.93 4.12
CA VAL A 134 -8.74 -11.23 4.40
C VAL A 134 -9.49 -11.13 5.71
N SER A 135 -10.82 -11.11 5.62
CA SER A 135 -11.66 -11.23 6.80
C SER A 135 -11.40 -12.56 7.51
N PRO A 136 -11.35 -12.59 8.85
CA PRO A 136 -11.34 -13.85 9.58
C PRO A 136 -12.63 -14.62 9.24
N VAL A 137 -12.48 -15.80 8.60
CA VAL A 137 -13.64 -16.63 8.26
C VAL A 137 -14.18 -17.27 9.52
N PRO A 138 -15.51 -17.31 9.72
CA PRO A 138 -16.14 -18.23 10.65
C PRO A 138 -15.78 -19.68 10.29
N ALA A 139 -15.60 -20.54 11.27
CA ALA A 139 -15.23 -21.95 11.12
C ALA A 139 -16.19 -22.81 10.29
N ALA A 140 -17.27 -22.24 9.76
CA ALA A 140 -18.26 -22.88 8.90
C ALA A 140 -18.28 -22.20 7.52
N GLY A 141 -17.50 -22.70 6.61
CA GLY A 141 -17.68 -22.93 5.17
C GLY A 141 -18.43 -21.95 4.26
N VAL A 142 -18.68 -20.70 4.63
CA VAL A 142 -19.35 -19.75 3.75
C VAL A 142 -18.30 -18.85 3.08
N LEU A 143 -18.05 -19.11 1.80
CA LEU A 143 -17.32 -18.21 0.90
C LEU A 143 -18.10 -16.89 0.80
N GLN A 144 -17.49 -15.79 1.23
CA GLN A 144 -18.01 -14.45 0.94
C GLN A 144 -17.92 -14.22 -0.58
N SER A 145 -19.02 -13.75 -1.18
CA SER A 145 -19.05 -13.41 -2.59
C SER A 145 -17.95 -12.37 -2.89
N GLY A 146 -17.11 -12.68 -3.87
CA GLY A 146 -16.05 -11.77 -4.35
C GLY A 146 -14.65 -12.00 -3.82
N ILE A 147 -14.44 -12.78 -2.74
CA ILE A 147 -13.11 -13.10 -2.22
C ILE A 147 -12.88 -14.62 -2.24
N GLU A 148 -12.05 -15.08 -3.17
CA GLU A 148 -11.61 -16.48 -3.23
C GLU A 148 -10.30 -16.66 -2.45
N ARG A 149 -10.27 -17.65 -1.56
CA ARG A 149 -9.02 -18.10 -0.91
C ARG A 149 -8.33 -19.11 -1.79
N SER A 150 -7.14 -18.78 -2.24
CA SER A 150 -6.26 -19.76 -2.87
C SER A 150 -5.42 -20.46 -1.80
N THR A 151 -5.48 -21.78 -1.77
CA THR A 151 -4.48 -22.58 -1.07
C THR A 151 -3.11 -22.27 -1.67
N CYS A 152 -2.12 -22.00 -0.82
CA CYS A 152 -0.73 -21.86 -1.21
C CYS A 152 -0.29 -23.04 -2.08
N PHE A 153 0.57 -22.80 -3.07
CA PHE A 153 1.20 -23.83 -3.90
C PHE A 153 2.02 -24.87 -3.10
N THR A 154 2.15 -24.72 -1.79
CA THR A 154 2.86 -25.62 -0.86
C THR A 154 1.94 -26.59 -0.12
N GLY A 155 0.65 -26.65 -0.43
CA GLY A 155 -0.28 -27.67 0.15
C GLY A 155 -0.64 -27.49 1.62
N THR A 156 -0.25 -26.41 2.26
CA THR A 156 -0.56 -26.14 3.67
C THR A 156 -1.84 -25.31 3.78
N THR A 157 -2.88 -25.88 4.40
CA THR A 157 -4.11 -25.16 4.76
C THR A 157 -3.79 -24.12 5.83
N CYS A 158 -3.84 -22.83 5.47
CA CYS A 158 -3.61 -21.75 6.42
C CYS A 158 -4.87 -21.52 7.26
N THR A 159 -4.82 -21.92 8.53
CA THR A 159 -5.80 -21.52 9.55
C THR A 159 -5.39 -20.15 10.09
N VAL A 160 -6.12 -19.11 9.68
CA VAL A 160 -5.91 -17.74 10.19
C VAL A 160 -6.54 -17.63 11.58
N PRO A 161 -5.82 -17.15 12.61
CA PRO A 161 -6.40 -16.88 13.92
C PRO A 161 -7.55 -15.88 13.82
N VAL A 162 -8.65 -16.15 14.52
CA VAL A 162 -9.81 -15.24 14.62
C VAL A 162 -9.48 -14.18 15.68
N TYR A 163 -9.20 -12.95 15.27
CA TYR A 163 -9.11 -11.82 16.19
C TYR A 163 -10.41 -11.04 16.15
N THR A 164 -11.06 -10.94 17.30
CA THR A 164 -12.23 -10.09 17.52
C THR A 164 -11.76 -8.73 18.00
N THR A 165 -11.78 -7.71 17.17
CA THR A 165 -11.65 -6.31 17.61
C THR A 165 -12.88 -5.55 17.15
N ASN A 166 -13.65 -5.06 18.11
CA ASN A 166 -14.66 -4.03 17.90
C ASN A 166 -13.93 -2.68 17.81
N PRO A 167 -13.91 -1.97 16.69
CA PRO A 167 -13.43 -0.60 16.66
C PRO A 167 -14.56 0.34 17.10
N THR A 168 -14.56 0.71 18.37
CA THR A 168 -15.26 1.92 18.78
C THR A 168 -14.50 3.12 18.23
N ARG A 169 -15.21 3.98 17.51
CA ARG A 169 -14.73 5.24 16.96
C ARG A 169 -14.59 6.26 18.10
N ASP A 170 -13.53 6.18 18.87
CA ASP A 170 -13.22 7.18 19.90
C ASP A 170 -12.24 8.20 19.32
N HIS A 171 -12.77 9.25 18.69
CA HIS A 171 -12.03 10.47 18.39
C HIS A 171 -11.96 11.31 19.66
N ILE A 172 -10.76 11.50 20.20
CA ILE A 172 -10.54 12.24 21.43
C ILE A 172 -10.48 13.73 21.14
N SER A 173 -11.32 14.49 21.85
CA SER A 173 -11.11 15.91 22.11
C SER A 173 -9.90 16.11 23.05
N GLY A 174 -9.15 17.18 22.84
CA GLY A 174 -7.75 17.38 23.26
C GLY A 174 -7.35 17.25 24.74
N ASP A 175 -8.24 16.93 25.69
CA ASP A 175 -7.96 17.09 27.12
C ASP A 175 -7.76 15.80 27.96
N ASP A 176 -7.97 14.59 27.41
CA ASP A 176 -8.11 13.37 28.23
C ASP A 176 -6.86 12.50 28.41
N LEU A 177 -5.63 13.00 28.17
CA LEU A 177 -4.46 12.11 28.16
C LEU A 177 -3.32 12.53 29.10
N GLN A 178 -3.54 12.33 30.39
CA GLN A 178 -2.43 12.34 31.35
C GLN A 178 -1.87 10.96 31.73
N ASN A 179 -2.42 9.82 31.22
CA ASN A 179 -1.95 8.49 31.62
C ASN A 179 -2.00 7.45 30.48
N SER A 180 -1.13 7.54 29.46
CA SER A 180 -0.86 6.38 28.61
C SER A 180 0.40 5.67 29.12
N SER A 181 0.24 4.46 29.65
CA SER A 181 1.33 3.58 30.09
C SER A 181 1.98 2.84 28.90
N THR A 182 2.46 3.56 27.88
CA THR A 182 3.27 2.96 26.81
C THR A 182 4.67 2.69 27.37
N PRO A 183 5.25 1.49 27.15
CA PRO A 183 6.62 1.19 27.57
C PRO A 183 7.59 2.24 27.00
N PRO A 184 8.51 2.81 27.79
CA PRO A 184 9.34 3.94 27.39
C PRO A 184 10.33 3.68 26.24
N ASN A 185 10.40 2.43 25.71
CA ASN A 185 11.33 2.04 24.64
C ASN A 185 10.68 1.27 23.49
N LYS A 186 9.35 1.36 23.31
CA LYS A 186 8.69 0.65 22.20
C LYS A 186 9.01 1.34 20.87
N THR A 187 9.58 0.60 19.92
CA THR A 187 9.86 1.08 18.56
C THR A 187 9.34 0.09 17.52
N LEU A 188 8.87 0.59 16.38
CA LEU A 188 8.47 -0.20 15.22
C LEU A 188 9.48 0.00 14.10
N ALA A 189 10.29 -0.99 13.83
CA ALA A 189 11.25 -0.95 12.73
C ALA A 189 10.56 -0.99 11.37
N ALA A 190 11.13 -0.28 10.40
CA ALA A 190 10.68 -0.27 9.02
C ALA A 190 11.88 -0.35 8.08
N SER A 191 11.80 -1.18 7.05
CA SER A 191 12.86 -1.29 6.04
C SER A 191 12.32 -1.76 4.69
N CYS A 192 12.93 -1.28 3.60
CA CYS A 192 12.71 -1.85 2.28
C CYS A 192 13.51 -3.16 2.09
N GLN A 193 13.25 -3.87 0.99
CA GLN A 193 13.84 -5.18 0.73
C GLN A 193 15.37 -5.14 0.60
N CYS A 194 15.93 -4.10 -0.05
CA CYS A 194 17.39 -3.95 -0.19
C CYS A 194 18.06 -3.36 1.04
N GLU A 195 17.27 -3.02 2.08
CA GLU A 195 17.72 -2.35 3.31
C GLU A 195 18.39 -0.99 3.10
N GLY A 196 18.36 -0.44 1.91
CA GLY A 196 18.89 0.89 1.60
C GLY A 196 18.10 2.03 2.25
N VAL A 197 16.84 1.77 2.67
CA VAL A 197 16.03 2.68 3.48
C VAL A 197 15.62 1.97 4.75
N LYS A 198 16.04 2.49 5.91
CA LYS A 198 15.74 1.99 7.26
C LYS A 198 15.40 3.13 8.20
N PHE A 199 14.30 2.98 8.91
CA PHE A 199 13.86 3.90 9.94
C PHE A 199 13.07 3.16 11.03
N PHE A 200 12.71 3.85 12.08
CA PHE A 200 11.78 3.33 13.08
C PHE A 200 10.76 4.39 13.49
N ILE A 201 9.64 3.94 14.00
CA ILE A 201 8.54 4.76 14.48
C ILE A 201 8.38 4.52 15.98
N THR A 202 8.15 5.59 16.75
CA THR A 202 7.73 5.51 18.15
C THR A 202 6.21 5.62 18.25
N PRO A 203 5.57 5.13 19.33
CA PRO A 203 4.16 5.35 19.59
C PRO A 203 3.82 6.84 19.61
N PRO A 204 2.54 7.22 19.41
CA PRO A 204 2.11 8.59 19.61
C PRO A 204 2.45 9.09 21.03
N ASP A 205 2.91 10.33 21.12
CA ASP A 205 3.23 11.00 22.35
C ASP A 205 2.75 12.48 22.31
N HIS A 206 3.19 13.32 23.25
CA HIS A 206 2.84 14.73 23.25
C HIS A 206 3.32 15.48 22.01
N THR A 207 4.49 15.11 21.44
CA THR A 207 5.04 15.75 20.23
C THR A 207 4.19 15.46 18.99
N SER A 208 3.53 14.30 18.96
CA SER A 208 2.61 13.92 17.87
C SER A 208 1.44 14.90 17.72
N ARG A 209 1.12 15.67 18.76
CA ARG A 209 -0.02 16.58 18.85
C ARG A 209 0.33 18.04 18.64
N LEU A 210 1.61 18.36 18.48
CA LEU A 210 2.07 19.75 18.30
C LEU A 210 1.79 20.29 16.89
N THR A 211 1.62 19.40 15.92
CA THR A 211 1.33 19.77 14.53
C THR A 211 -0.18 19.86 14.29
N SER A 212 -0.58 20.64 13.28
CA SER A 212 -1.93 20.70 12.73
C SER A 212 -1.98 20.07 11.35
N SER A 213 -3.13 19.52 10.98
CA SER A 213 -3.32 18.86 9.70
C SER A 213 -4.77 18.98 9.23
N PRO A 214 -5.04 19.24 7.94
CA PRO A 214 -6.36 19.10 7.37
C PRO A 214 -6.85 17.66 7.46
N TRP A 215 -8.17 17.45 7.40
CA TRP A 215 -8.76 16.11 7.34
C TRP A 215 -8.29 15.37 6.08
N PRO A 216 -7.94 14.08 6.17
CA PRO A 216 -7.66 13.25 5.01
C PRO A 216 -8.97 12.77 4.37
N ASP A 217 -8.94 12.50 3.06
CA ASP A 217 -10.11 11.98 2.32
C ASP A 217 -10.72 10.70 2.92
N ILE A 218 -9.90 9.87 3.54
CA ILE A 218 -10.36 8.62 4.19
C ILE A 218 -11.36 8.87 5.34
N LEU A 219 -11.29 10.02 6.00
CA LEU A 219 -12.20 10.39 7.08
C LEU A 219 -13.28 11.38 6.63
N VAL A 220 -12.93 12.32 5.74
CA VAL A 220 -13.82 13.33 5.20
C VAL A 220 -13.70 13.33 3.68
N PRO A 221 -14.65 12.69 2.98
CA PRO A 221 -14.57 12.51 1.53
C PRO A 221 -14.52 13.85 0.79
N TYR A 222 -13.49 14.08 -0.03
CA TYR A 222 -13.34 15.33 -0.79
C TYR A 222 -14.36 15.47 -1.92
N HIS A 223 -14.77 14.36 -2.53
CA HIS A 223 -15.79 14.35 -3.57
C HIS A 223 -17.20 14.71 -3.09
N SER A 224 -17.47 14.56 -1.78
CA SER A 224 -18.76 14.95 -1.20
C SER A 224 -18.77 16.40 -0.71
N SER A 225 -17.65 17.11 -0.76
CA SER A 225 -17.57 18.52 -0.36
C SER A 225 -18.28 19.40 -1.40
N THR A 226 -19.22 20.22 -0.96
CA THR A 226 -19.85 21.25 -1.78
C THR A 226 -18.94 22.46 -1.99
N SER A 227 -17.77 22.48 -1.34
CA SER A 227 -16.81 23.58 -1.44
C SER A 227 -16.05 23.49 -2.76
N THR A 228 -16.10 24.56 -3.54
CA THR A 228 -15.32 24.72 -4.77
C THR A 228 -13.90 25.23 -4.53
N SER A 229 -13.58 25.61 -3.30
CA SER A 229 -12.24 26.11 -2.92
C SER A 229 -11.33 24.96 -2.50
N PRO A 230 -10.18 24.76 -3.16
CA PRO A 230 -9.20 23.74 -2.74
C PRO A 230 -8.72 23.93 -1.28
N SER A 231 -8.66 25.16 -0.80
CA SER A 231 -8.26 25.49 0.58
C SER A 231 -9.31 25.13 1.65
N ALA A 232 -10.55 24.86 1.25
CA ALA A 232 -11.62 24.42 2.14
C ALA A 232 -11.80 22.89 2.16
N LEU A 233 -11.18 22.17 1.21
CA LEU A 233 -11.18 20.71 1.19
C LEU A 233 -10.36 20.20 2.39
N GLY A 234 -11.02 19.38 3.22
CA GLY A 234 -10.38 18.81 4.40
C GLY A 234 -10.11 19.82 5.53
N ALA A 235 -10.72 21.02 5.53
CA ALA A 235 -10.53 21.99 6.61
C ALA A 235 -10.79 21.36 7.99
N ASN A 236 -9.88 21.58 8.94
CA ASN A 236 -9.92 21.06 10.31
C ASN A 236 -9.84 22.22 11.32
N PRO A 237 -10.91 23.04 11.44
CA PRO A 237 -10.91 24.26 12.23
C PRO A 237 -10.78 24.00 13.74
N ASN A 238 -11.14 22.81 14.21
CA ASN A 238 -11.06 22.39 15.60
C ASN A 238 -9.71 21.72 15.93
N ASP A 239 -8.79 21.69 14.98
CA ASP A 239 -7.45 21.10 15.12
C ASP A 239 -7.44 19.68 15.71
N VAL A 240 -8.41 18.86 15.30
CA VAL A 240 -8.52 17.45 15.72
C VAL A 240 -7.27 16.70 15.25
N LYS A 241 -6.63 15.98 16.16
CA LYS A 241 -5.42 15.17 15.86
C LYS A 241 -5.82 13.79 15.34
N TRP A 242 -6.49 13.76 14.20
CA TRP A 242 -7.15 12.58 13.59
C TRP A 242 -6.20 11.40 13.31
N TRP A 243 -4.89 11.64 13.20
CA TRP A 243 -3.88 10.58 13.02
C TRP A 243 -3.51 9.85 14.31
N VAL A 244 -3.95 10.35 15.47
CA VAL A 244 -3.72 9.76 16.80
C VAL A 244 -5.03 9.12 17.26
N CYS A 245 -5.05 7.79 17.34
CA CYS A 245 -6.24 6.97 17.61
C CYS A 245 -6.10 6.13 18.88
N SER A 246 -7.17 5.42 19.26
CA SER A 246 -7.18 4.41 20.33
C SER A 246 -6.60 4.97 21.64
N ASN A 247 -7.21 6.05 22.12
CA ASN A 247 -6.78 6.75 23.35
C ASN A 247 -5.31 7.20 23.30
N GLY A 248 -4.82 7.61 22.11
CA GLY A 248 -3.47 8.13 21.93
C GLY A 248 -2.38 7.08 21.85
N THR A 249 -2.73 5.82 21.63
CA THR A 249 -1.76 4.71 21.60
C THR A 249 -1.41 4.20 20.19
N LYS A 250 -2.22 4.57 19.18
CA LYS A 250 -2.07 4.08 17.80
C LYS A 250 -2.14 5.20 16.78
N TYR A 251 -1.57 4.97 15.61
CA TYR A 251 -1.74 5.83 14.44
C TYR A 251 -2.89 5.35 13.56
N LEU A 252 -3.59 6.29 12.93
CA LEU A 252 -4.56 5.97 11.90
C LEU A 252 -3.86 5.29 10.72
N ALA A 253 -4.52 4.28 10.14
CA ALA A 253 -4.09 3.66 8.89
C ALA A 253 -5.28 3.41 7.97
N GLY A 254 -5.02 3.33 6.66
CA GLY A 254 -6.07 3.06 5.71
C GLY A 254 -5.55 2.81 4.30
N LEU A 255 -6.51 2.59 3.40
CA LEU A 255 -6.27 2.26 2.00
C LEU A 255 -6.57 3.46 1.11
N CYS A 256 -5.84 3.56 -0.01
CA CYS A 256 -6.03 4.60 -1.02
C CYS A 256 -6.10 3.98 -2.42
N ALA A 257 -7.16 4.31 -3.17
CA ALA A 257 -7.37 3.86 -4.55
C ALA A 257 -7.24 4.98 -5.58
N CYS A 258 -6.73 6.16 -5.20
CA CYS A 258 -6.59 7.28 -6.12
C CYS A 258 -5.64 6.97 -7.29
N ASN A 259 -5.90 7.61 -8.43
CA ASN A 259 -5.10 7.40 -9.63
C ASN A 259 -3.62 7.75 -9.43
N SER A 260 -3.30 8.76 -8.64
CA SER A 260 -1.92 9.16 -8.37
C SER A 260 -1.14 8.14 -7.55
N CYS A 261 -1.75 7.55 -6.50
CA CYS A 261 -1.11 6.49 -5.70
C CYS A 261 -0.91 5.23 -6.54
N ARG A 262 -1.92 4.85 -7.34
CA ARG A 262 -1.84 3.73 -8.26
C ARG A 262 -0.67 3.85 -9.23
N LEU A 263 -0.54 5.01 -9.89
CA LEU A 263 0.52 5.24 -10.88
C LEU A 263 1.90 5.46 -10.26
N ALA A 264 1.98 5.91 -9.01
CA ALA A 264 3.24 6.10 -8.31
C ALA A 264 3.81 4.80 -7.76
N SER A 265 2.98 3.88 -7.31
CA SER A 265 3.42 2.58 -6.81
C SER A 265 3.51 1.51 -7.90
N GLY A 266 2.69 1.63 -8.95
CA GLY A 266 2.48 0.60 -9.97
C GLY A 266 1.41 -0.44 -9.58
N PHE A 267 0.70 -0.26 -8.46
CA PHE A 267 -0.32 -1.22 -7.98
C PHE A 267 -1.66 -0.53 -7.69
N PRO A 268 -2.78 -1.28 -7.83
CA PRO A 268 -4.11 -0.67 -7.83
C PRO A 268 -4.57 -0.11 -6.48
N ILE A 269 -3.95 -0.55 -5.38
CA ILE A 269 -4.29 -0.12 -4.02
C ILE A 269 -3.03 0.16 -3.21
N GLN A 270 -3.00 1.26 -2.47
CA GLN A 270 -1.92 1.66 -1.58
C GLN A 270 -2.40 1.59 -0.14
N SER A 271 -1.50 1.24 0.81
CA SER A 271 -1.76 1.24 2.24
C SER A 271 -0.86 2.23 2.96
N TRP A 272 -1.48 3.13 3.74
CA TRP A 272 -0.81 4.21 4.44
C TRP A 272 -1.04 4.15 5.94
N ALA A 273 0.00 4.39 6.74
CA ALA A 273 -0.09 4.77 8.14
C ALA A 273 0.21 6.27 8.26
N PHE A 274 -0.65 7.02 8.94
CA PHE A 274 -0.50 8.47 9.11
C PHE A 274 0.26 8.77 10.39
N VAL A 275 1.55 9.02 10.28
CA VAL A 275 2.46 9.14 11.42
C VAL A 275 2.92 10.58 11.57
N SER A 276 2.94 11.09 12.81
CA SER A 276 3.58 12.38 13.07
C SER A 276 5.06 12.32 12.71
N ARG A 277 5.56 13.31 11.97
CA ARG A 277 6.96 13.37 11.56
C ARG A 277 7.92 13.35 12.75
N SER A 278 7.51 13.94 13.89
CA SER A 278 8.27 13.92 15.13
C SER A 278 8.51 12.54 15.73
N ASN A 279 7.75 11.53 15.28
CA ASN A 279 7.81 10.15 15.77
C ASN A 279 8.45 9.20 14.75
N ILE A 280 9.08 9.72 13.69
CA ILE A 280 9.84 8.94 12.72
C ILE A 280 11.33 9.26 12.88
N PHE A 281 12.16 8.23 13.04
CA PHE A 281 13.58 8.38 13.36
C PHE A 281 14.44 7.54 12.40
N LYS A 282 15.61 8.06 12.07
CA LYS A 282 16.61 7.33 11.29
C LYS A 282 17.23 6.23 12.14
N THR A 283 17.38 5.03 11.58
CA THR A 283 18.02 3.91 12.28
C THR A 283 19.52 4.14 12.46
N SER A 284 20.14 4.95 11.60
CA SER A 284 21.59 5.16 11.59
C SER A 284 22.12 5.88 12.84
N ASP A 285 21.37 6.87 13.35
CA ASP A 285 21.82 7.76 14.44
C ASP A 285 20.74 8.10 15.46
N GLY A 286 19.52 7.59 15.27
CA GLY A 286 18.39 7.89 16.15
C GLY A 286 17.85 9.33 16.05
N SER A 287 18.30 10.11 15.06
CA SER A 287 17.78 11.45 14.84
C SER A 287 16.42 11.44 14.14
N ASN A 288 15.65 12.51 14.28
CA ASN A 288 14.37 12.66 13.58
C ASN A 288 14.53 12.60 12.07
N LEU A 289 13.47 12.19 11.39
CA LEU A 289 13.41 12.07 9.95
C LEU A 289 13.78 13.38 9.26
N THR A 290 14.81 13.30 8.43
CA THR A 290 15.12 14.23 7.33
C THR A 290 15.12 13.42 6.04
N TYR A 291 14.45 13.95 5.01
CA TYR A 291 14.26 13.17 3.78
C TYR A 291 15.54 13.09 2.93
N ASP A 292 16.46 14.03 3.10
CA ASP A 292 17.63 14.19 2.22
C ASP A 292 18.80 13.25 2.58
N ASP A 293 18.75 12.61 3.77
CA ASP A 293 19.84 11.76 4.27
C ASP A 293 19.36 10.40 4.81
N LEU A 294 18.21 9.91 4.35
CA LEU A 294 17.72 8.59 4.71
C LEU A 294 18.17 7.51 3.71
N GLY A 295 19.44 7.15 3.77
CA GLY A 295 20.02 6.09 2.95
C GLY A 295 19.85 6.32 1.44
N THR A 296 19.20 5.36 0.76
CA THR A 296 18.98 5.42 -0.70
C THR A 296 17.67 6.09 -1.10
N LEU A 297 17.06 6.86 -0.19
CA LEU A 297 15.79 7.54 -0.46
C LEU A 297 15.94 8.55 -1.61
N LYS A 298 14.98 8.53 -2.54
CA LYS A 298 14.84 9.49 -3.64
C LYS A 298 13.49 10.15 -3.57
N ARG A 299 13.44 11.42 -4.00
CA ARG A 299 12.23 12.24 -4.00
C ARG A 299 11.70 12.47 -5.41
N TYR A 300 10.40 12.31 -5.57
CA TYR A 300 9.66 12.76 -6.74
C TYR A 300 8.60 13.79 -6.34
N LYS A 301 8.73 15.03 -6.87
CA LYS A 301 7.70 16.06 -6.72
C LYS A 301 6.56 15.77 -7.69
N SER A 302 5.45 15.28 -7.19
CA SER A 302 4.32 14.79 -7.99
C SER A 302 3.27 15.86 -8.32
N SER A 303 3.39 17.05 -7.71
CA SER A 303 2.52 18.20 -7.98
C SER A 303 3.27 19.52 -7.78
N PRO A 304 3.00 20.57 -8.57
CA PRO A 304 3.51 21.91 -8.33
C PRO A 304 3.11 22.47 -6.96
N LEU A 305 2.01 21.98 -6.38
CA LEU A 305 1.50 22.37 -5.06
C LEU A 305 2.25 21.72 -3.88
N GLY A 306 3.50 21.31 -4.07
CA GLY A 306 4.33 20.78 -2.97
C GLY A 306 3.88 19.40 -2.48
N VAL A 307 3.56 18.50 -3.40
CA VAL A 307 3.26 17.09 -3.08
C VAL A 307 4.45 16.21 -3.46
N TYR A 308 4.94 15.44 -2.51
CA TYR A 308 6.16 14.65 -2.66
C TYR A 308 5.88 13.16 -2.41
N ARG A 309 6.62 12.34 -3.12
CA ARG A 309 6.63 10.88 -2.97
C ARG A 309 8.07 10.42 -2.86
N GLU A 310 8.34 9.75 -1.76
CA GLU A 310 9.68 9.25 -1.45
C GLU A 310 9.71 7.75 -1.75
N PHE A 311 10.76 7.30 -2.44
CA PHE A 311 10.94 5.90 -2.79
C PHE A 311 12.42 5.49 -2.66
N CYS A 312 12.68 4.20 -2.51
CA CYS A 312 14.05 3.68 -2.49
C CYS A 312 14.64 3.70 -3.90
N GLY A 313 15.78 4.39 -4.07
CA GLY A 313 16.46 4.48 -5.36
C GLY A 313 17.12 3.18 -5.86
N VAL A 314 17.15 2.13 -5.02
CA VAL A 314 17.74 0.83 -5.34
C VAL A 314 16.69 -0.21 -5.68
N CYS A 315 15.65 -0.40 -4.84
CA CYS A 315 14.63 -1.43 -5.06
C CYS A 315 13.26 -0.88 -5.49
N GLY A 316 13.08 0.44 -5.57
CA GLY A 316 11.83 1.07 -6.00
C GLY A 316 10.73 1.10 -4.95
N ALA A 317 10.99 0.64 -3.72
CA ALA A 317 9.97 0.62 -2.67
C ALA A 317 9.41 2.02 -2.41
N THR A 318 8.09 2.19 -2.49
CA THR A 318 7.40 3.40 -2.01
C THR A 318 7.59 3.49 -0.50
N VAL A 319 8.04 4.66 0.00
CA VAL A 319 8.37 4.85 1.42
C VAL A 319 7.43 5.83 2.08
N PHE A 320 7.38 7.08 1.58
CA PHE A 320 6.56 8.14 2.16
C PHE A 320 5.77 8.89 1.09
N TRP A 321 4.64 9.43 1.53
CA TRP A 321 3.96 10.54 0.89
C TRP A 321 3.84 11.69 1.89
N HIS A 322 4.11 12.92 1.46
CA HIS A 322 3.92 14.13 2.25
C HIS A 322 3.64 15.33 1.35
N CYS A 323 3.14 16.41 1.95
CA CYS A 323 2.92 17.67 1.24
C CYS A 323 3.22 18.86 2.16
N ASP A 324 3.46 20.01 1.53
CA ASP A 324 3.80 21.24 2.24
C ASP A 324 2.64 21.69 3.16
N ASP A 325 1.38 21.54 2.74
CA ASP A 325 0.19 21.90 3.51
C ASP A 325 -0.03 21.00 4.75
N ARG A 326 0.67 19.85 4.82
CA ARG A 326 0.57 18.87 5.90
C ARG A 326 1.95 18.35 6.29
N SER A 327 2.89 19.26 6.49
CA SER A 327 4.31 18.91 6.70
C SER A 327 4.59 18.14 8.00
N GLY A 328 3.69 18.20 8.98
CA GLY A 328 3.84 17.52 10.28
C GLY A 328 3.29 16.11 10.35
N VAL A 329 2.52 15.65 9.35
CA VAL A 329 1.99 14.27 9.26
C VAL A 329 2.45 13.64 7.96
N VAL A 330 3.07 12.48 8.05
CA VAL A 330 3.66 11.73 6.94
C VAL A 330 2.87 10.44 6.72
N ASP A 331 2.53 10.15 5.47
CA ASP A 331 1.95 8.86 5.10
C ASP A 331 3.10 7.86 4.90
N VAL A 332 3.17 6.88 5.76
CA VAL A 332 4.19 5.83 5.75
C VAL A 332 3.64 4.59 5.07
N SER A 333 4.37 4.03 4.11
CA SER A 333 3.99 2.77 3.44
C SER A 333 3.99 1.59 4.41
N VAL A 334 2.82 0.99 4.65
CA VAL A 334 2.64 -0.06 5.68
C VAL A 334 3.39 -1.34 5.33
N GLY A 335 3.61 -1.64 4.05
CA GLY A 335 4.35 -2.84 3.64
C GLY A 335 5.82 -2.89 4.10
N LEU A 336 6.38 -1.78 4.58
CA LEU A 336 7.74 -1.68 5.12
C LEU A 336 7.82 -1.99 6.61
N LEU A 337 6.69 -1.94 7.34
CA LEU A 337 6.65 -2.08 8.79
C LEU A 337 6.93 -3.52 9.21
N GLY A 338 7.76 -3.68 10.24
CA GLY A 338 8.19 -4.97 10.78
C GLY A 338 7.55 -5.29 12.13
N ALA A 339 6.22 -5.18 12.25
CA ALA A 339 5.51 -5.52 13.47
C ALA A 339 5.52 -7.04 13.71
N GLU A 340 5.81 -7.45 14.95
CA GLU A 340 5.81 -8.85 15.36
C GLU A 340 4.40 -9.47 15.33
N THR A 341 3.37 -8.65 15.54
CA THR A 341 1.95 -9.06 15.51
C THR A 341 1.41 -9.34 14.12
N GLY A 342 2.18 -9.03 13.07
CA GLY A 342 1.82 -9.27 11.68
C GLY A 342 1.80 -8.01 10.83
N VAL A 343 1.41 -8.17 9.57
CA VAL A 343 1.50 -7.08 8.56
C VAL A 343 0.47 -5.98 8.76
N ARG A 344 -0.60 -6.24 9.51
CA ARG A 344 -1.60 -5.23 9.90
C ARG A 344 -1.06 -4.29 10.97
N ALA A 345 -0.02 -4.71 11.70
CA ALA A 345 0.58 -3.95 12.80
C ALA A 345 -0.47 -3.41 13.78
N GLU A 346 -1.47 -4.25 14.18
CA GLU A 346 -2.64 -3.81 14.95
C GLU A 346 -2.31 -3.28 16.36
N ASP A 347 -1.14 -3.60 16.89
CA ASP A 347 -0.62 -3.03 18.13
C ASP A 347 -0.08 -1.59 17.95
N TRP A 348 0.02 -1.11 16.70
CA TRP A 348 0.51 0.22 16.31
C TRP A 348 -0.51 1.04 15.54
N LEU A 349 -1.38 0.36 14.78
CA LEU A 349 -2.25 0.99 13.79
C LEU A 349 -3.72 0.76 14.13
N HIS A 350 -4.51 1.81 13.96
CA HIS A 350 -5.96 1.78 13.92
C HIS A 350 -6.42 1.89 12.47
N TRP A 351 -6.99 0.81 11.93
CA TRP A 351 -7.40 0.75 10.54
C TRP A 351 -8.79 1.35 10.32
N GLU A 352 -8.87 2.39 9.48
CA GLU A 352 -10.14 2.88 8.96
C GLU A 352 -10.55 2.01 7.74
N LEU A 353 -11.57 1.20 7.90
CA LEU A 353 -12.07 0.29 6.87
C LEU A 353 -13.45 0.67 6.33
N GLY A 354 -14.11 1.66 6.91
CA GLY A 354 -15.41 2.15 6.44
C GLY A 354 -15.32 2.85 5.07
N ARG A 355 -14.13 3.34 4.71
CA ARG A 355 -13.86 4.00 3.43
C ARG A 355 -12.49 3.62 2.88
N ILE A 356 -12.39 3.53 1.55
CA ILE A 356 -11.11 3.55 0.83
C ILE A 356 -10.93 4.97 0.29
N SER A 357 -9.82 5.61 0.63
CA SER A 357 -9.56 7.00 0.24
C SER A 357 -9.60 7.15 -1.28
N PHE A 358 -10.33 8.17 -1.77
CA PHE A 358 -10.55 8.45 -3.20
C PHE A 358 -11.10 7.25 -3.99
N GLU A 359 -12.00 6.48 -3.38
CA GLU A 359 -12.61 5.32 -4.04
C GLU A 359 -13.39 5.68 -5.30
N GLU A 360 -13.85 6.92 -5.41
CA GLU A 360 -14.54 7.47 -6.58
C GLU A 360 -13.62 7.59 -7.80
N ASP A 361 -12.30 7.78 -7.59
CA ASP A 361 -11.28 7.90 -8.64
C ASP A 361 -10.73 6.54 -9.09
N ALA A 362 -11.13 5.44 -8.42
CA ALA A 362 -10.60 4.12 -8.70
C ALA A 362 -10.91 3.69 -10.14
N VAL A 363 -9.86 3.34 -10.90
CA VAL A 363 -10.00 2.80 -12.25
C VAL A 363 -10.66 1.42 -12.25
N ASP A 364 -10.34 0.60 -11.25
CA ASP A 364 -10.99 -0.70 -11.01
C ASP A 364 -12.01 -0.60 -9.85
N ARG A 365 -13.22 -0.15 -10.18
CA ARG A 365 -14.33 -0.04 -9.21
C ARG A 365 -14.81 -1.40 -8.70
N GLY A 366 -14.65 -2.44 -9.51
CA GLY A 366 -14.93 -3.82 -9.11
C GLY A 366 -14.04 -4.26 -7.96
N MET A 367 -12.73 -3.95 -8.01
CA MET A 367 -11.80 -4.20 -6.92
C MET A 367 -12.23 -3.50 -5.63
N VAL A 368 -12.57 -2.20 -5.71
CA VAL A 368 -13.03 -1.43 -4.54
C VAL A 368 -14.26 -2.07 -3.92
N ARG A 369 -15.25 -2.47 -4.74
CA ARG A 369 -16.44 -3.17 -4.26
C ARG A 369 -16.08 -4.47 -3.53
N CYS A 370 -15.25 -5.33 -4.13
CA CYS A 370 -14.83 -6.60 -3.52
C CYS A 370 -14.12 -6.38 -2.16
N LEU A 371 -13.25 -5.36 -2.07
CA LEU A 371 -12.56 -5.02 -0.83
C LEU A 371 -13.55 -4.56 0.25
N LYS A 372 -14.49 -3.67 -0.07
CA LYS A 372 -15.51 -3.17 0.88
C LYS A 372 -16.45 -4.27 1.36
N GLU A 373 -16.87 -5.17 0.48
CA GLU A 373 -17.66 -6.36 0.85
C GLU A 373 -16.88 -7.25 1.82
N GLY A 374 -15.58 -7.44 1.59
CA GLY A 374 -14.69 -8.15 2.50
C GLY A 374 -14.59 -7.51 3.89
N PHE A 375 -14.53 -6.19 3.96
CA PHE A 375 -14.45 -5.44 5.23
C PHE A 375 -15.77 -5.43 6.00
N SER A 376 -16.91 -5.35 5.31
CA SER A 376 -18.24 -5.32 5.93
C SER A 376 -18.54 -6.58 6.75
N GLY A 377 -17.94 -7.71 6.41
CA GLY A 377 -18.01 -8.94 7.20
C GLY A 377 -17.25 -8.88 8.55
N VAL A 378 -16.38 -7.89 8.74
CA VAL A 378 -15.59 -7.69 9.97
C VAL A 378 -16.34 -6.80 10.97
N GLY A 379 -17.16 -5.86 10.50
CA GLY A 379 -17.87 -4.88 11.35
C GLY A 379 -19.26 -5.28 11.84
N ALA A 380 -19.76 -6.45 11.46
CA ALA A 380 -21.14 -6.90 11.76
C ALA A 380 -21.23 -7.91 12.93
N ARG A 381 -20.28 -7.91 13.85
CA ARG A 381 -20.35 -8.76 15.07
C ARG A 381 -20.02 -8.00 16.31
#